data_ae2a7b3769b7ae8fd8c92d869762ee80
#
_entry.id   ae2a7b3769b7ae8fd8c92d869762ee80
#
_cell.length_a   1.000
_cell.length_b   1.000
_cell.length_c   1.000
_cell.angle_alpha   90.00
_cell.angle_beta   90.00
_cell.angle_gamma   90.00
#
_symmetry.space_group_name_H-M   'P 1'
#
loop_
_entity.id
_entity.type
_entity.pdbx_description
1 polymer ?
#
loop_
_entity_poly.entity_id
_entity_poly.type
_entity_poly.pdbx_seq_one_letter_code
_entity_poly.pdbx_strand_id
1 'polypeptide(L)'
;MKPWEANIRKVVPYIPGEQPNESGMIKLNTNENPYSPAPGVEKALKALDADTLRLYPDPTAGDLVHSIAAFYGLKDDQVFTGVGSDDVLAMCFLTFFNSEKPILFPDITYSFYDVWADLLRIPYERPVLDEEFHIRKEDYFRENGGIVFPNPNAPTGVEMPLSEIEEIVAKNPESIVIVDEAYVDFGAASALPLIEKYDNLLVVQTFSKSRSLAGMRIGYAFGNPELIKYLNDVKYSFNSYTMDRTTIAAGVASMEDKAYFEECCHKIIATREWTKAELRKLGFSFQDSRSNFIFATHESCPAKELFAALREKHIYVRYFPKDRIDNHLRITIGTDEEMKKLVEFLTEYLQK
;
A
#
# COMPACT_ATOMS: atom_id res chain seq x y z
N MET A 1 29.87 6.87 -26.49
CA MET A 1 29.40 5.91 -25.49
C MET A 1 30.60 5.13 -24.99
N LYS A 2 30.84 5.05 -23.70
CA LYS A 2 31.96 4.26 -23.14
C LYS A 2 31.66 2.77 -23.29
N PRO A 3 32.66 1.91 -23.54
CA PRO A 3 32.39 0.48 -23.79
C PRO A 3 31.58 -0.24 -22.73
N TRP A 4 31.75 0.13 -21.46
CA TRP A 4 31.02 -0.47 -20.34
C TRP A 4 29.56 -0.01 -20.22
N GLU A 5 29.15 1.11 -20.86
CA GLU A 5 27.76 1.61 -20.82
C GLU A 5 26.74 0.66 -21.46
N ALA A 6 27.22 -0.22 -22.38
CA ALA A 6 26.38 -1.26 -22.98
C ALA A 6 25.95 -2.35 -21.97
N ASN A 7 26.73 -2.51 -20.88
CA ASN A 7 26.49 -3.55 -19.87
C ASN A 7 25.72 -3.04 -18.63
N ILE A 8 25.33 -1.76 -18.63
CA ILE A 8 24.56 -1.19 -17.52
C ILE A 8 23.07 -1.51 -17.69
N ARG A 9 22.43 -1.99 -16.61
CA ARG A 9 20.97 -2.12 -16.56
C ARG A 9 20.34 -0.72 -16.59
N LYS A 10 19.57 -0.45 -17.62
CA LYS A 10 18.81 0.81 -17.76
C LYS A 10 17.38 0.54 -17.38
N VAL A 11 16.86 1.35 -16.46
CA VAL A 11 15.48 1.30 -15.97
C VAL A 11 14.92 2.71 -15.87
N VAL A 12 13.61 2.84 -15.99
CA VAL A 12 12.89 4.08 -15.64
C VAL A 12 12.50 3.95 -14.17
N PRO A 13 13.07 4.75 -13.26
CA PRO A 13 12.79 4.61 -11.84
C PRO A 13 11.38 5.12 -11.50
N TYR A 14 10.84 4.62 -10.40
CA TYR A 14 9.66 5.20 -9.77
C TYR A 14 9.90 6.67 -9.38
N ILE A 15 8.90 7.51 -9.60
CA ILE A 15 8.93 8.92 -9.18
C ILE A 15 8.07 9.07 -7.91
N PRO A 16 8.68 9.28 -6.74
CA PRO A 16 7.96 9.49 -5.49
C PRO A 16 7.01 10.68 -5.54
N GLY A 17 5.99 10.65 -4.68
CA GLY A 17 5.18 11.84 -4.42
C GLY A 17 6.03 12.97 -3.84
N GLU A 18 5.61 14.22 -4.09
CA GLU A 18 6.23 15.39 -3.49
C GLU A 18 6.26 15.25 -1.95
N GLN A 19 7.39 15.58 -1.34
CA GLN A 19 7.58 15.58 0.11
C GLN A 19 7.77 17.03 0.58
N PRO A 20 6.68 17.82 0.71
CA PRO A 20 6.76 19.17 1.22
C PRO A 20 7.24 19.17 2.67
N ASN A 21 8.02 20.18 3.03
CA ASN A 21 8.55 20.36 4.38
C ASN A 21 8.41 21.84 4.78
N GLU A 22 7.17 22.28 4.98
CA GLU A 22 6.83 23.65 5.32
C GLU A 22 6.01 23.70 6.61
N SER A 23 6.21 24.73 7.43
CA SER A 23 5.43 24.88 8.66
C SER A 23 3.97 25.23 8.35
N GLY A 24 3.02 24.58 9.02
CA GLY A 24 1.58 24.85 8.86
C GLY A 24 0.95 24.28 7.60
N MET A 25 1.66 23.45 6.82
CA MET A 25 1.09 22.75 5.68
C MET A 25 0.06 21.72 6.09
N ILE A 26 -0.86 21.41 5.20
CA ILE A 26 -1.80 20.28 5.28
C ILE A 26 -1.36 19.25 4.24
N LYS A 27 -0.82 18.11 4.72
CA LYS A 27 -0.20 17.08 3.87
C LYS A 27 -1.15 15.90 3.61
N LEU A 28 -1.84 15.94 2.47
CA LEU A 28 -2.85 14.94 2.07
C LEU A 28 -2.47 14.22 0.75
N ASN A 29 -1.18 14.00 0.49
CA ASN A 29 -0.71 13.51 -0.82
C ASN A 29 -0.07 12.12 -0.83
N THR A 30 0.40 11.58 0.32
CA THR A 30 1.16 10.32 0.38
C THR A 30 0.50 9.23 1.24
N ASN A 31 -0.77 9.41 1.58
CA ASN A 31 -1.57 8.43 2.34
C ASN A 31 -0.95 8.05 3.70
N GLU A 32 -0.28 9.01 4.33
CA GLU A 32 0.22 8.84 5.69
C GLU A 32 -0.93 8.92 6.69
N ASN A 33 -0.76 8.26 7.83
CA ASN A 33 -1.72 8.35 8.93
C ASN A 33 -1.57 9.70 9.63
N PRO A 34 -2.65 10.46 9.89
CA PRO A 34 -2.56 11.76 10.56
C PRO A 34 -2.33 11.66 12.07
N TYR A 35 -2.48 10.46 12.64
CA TYR A 35 -2.27 10.21 14.08
C TYR A 35 -0.88 9.64 14.34
N SER A 36 -0.34 9.90 15.52
CA SER A 36 0.94 9.37 15.96
C SER A 36 0.93 7.84 16.05
N PRO A 37 2.09 7.17 16.02
CA PRO A 37 2.19 5.76 16.35
C PRO A 37 1.65 5.45 17.76
N ALA A 38 1.36 4.18 18.04
CA ALA A 38 0.92 3.72 19.35
C ALA A 38 1.90 4.18 20.45
N PRO A 39 1.41 4.59 21.63
CA PRO A 39 2.27 5.11 22.72
C PRO A 39 3.38 4.16 23.14
N GLY A 40 3.16 2.85 23.03
CA GLY A 40 4.18 1.82 23.28
C GLY A 40 5.40 1.93 22.38
N VAL A 41 5.23 2.42 21.16
CA VAL A 41 6.33 2.60 20.19
C VAL A 41 7.36 3.62 20.72
N GLU A 42 6.92 4.78 21.18
CA GLU A 42 7.83 5.78 21.74
C GLU A 42 8.59 5.22 22.94
N LYS A 43 7.91 4.48 23.81
CA LYS A 43 8.52 3.82 24.98
C LYS A 43 9.58 2.79 24.56
N ALA A 44 9.27 1.95 23.58
CA ALA A 44 10.21 0.95 23.05
C ALA A 44 11.46 1.61 22.46
N LEU A 45 11.28 2.67 21.66
CA LEU A 45 12.41 3.40 21.06
C LEU A 45 13.32 4.06 22.12
N LYS A 46 12.74 4.64 23.17
CA LYS A 46 13.51 5.24 24.27
C LYS A 46 14.25 4.22 25.15
N ALA A 47 13.79 2.97 25.17
CA ALA A 47 14.40 1.89 25.96
C ALA A 47 15.56 1.20 25.24
N LEU A 48 15.82 1.51 23.98
CA LEU A 48 16.91 0.90 23.23
C LEU A 48 18.27 1.30 23.79
N ASP A 49 19.09 0.29 24.09
CA ASP A 49 20.48 0.48 24.46
C ASP A 49 21.34 0.69 23.21
N ALA A 50 21.95 1.87 23.08
CA ALA A 50 22.81 2.21 21.95
C ALA A 50 24.03 1.27 21.79
N ASP A 51 24.52 0.65 22.86
CA ASP A 51 25.66 -0.31 22.80
C ASP A 51 25.24 -1.55 21.95
N THR A 52 23.97 -1.90 21.92
CA THR A 52 23.47 -3.03 21.11
C THR A 52 23.57 -2.80 19.60
N LEU A 53 23.68 -1.53 19.15
CA LEU A 53 23.78 -1.18 17.74
C LEU A 53 25.08 -1.63 17.07
N ARG A 54 26.11 -1.97 17.83
CA ARG A 54 27.36 -2.58 17.31
C ARG A 54 27.21 -4.04 16.89
N LEU A 55 26.07 -4.67 17.20
CA LEU A 55 25.79 -6.06 16.88
C LEU A 55 24.76 -6.14 15.76
N TYR A 56 24.87 -7.13 14.88
CA TYR A 56 23.83 -7.42 13.91
C TYR A 56 22.47 -7.70 14.58
N PRO A 57 21.36 -7.27 13.98
CA PRO A 57 20.03 -7.64 14.46
C PRO A 57 19.73 -9.13 14.20
N ASP A 58 18.61 -9.61 14.74
CA ASP A 58 18.11 -10.93 14.38
C ASP A 58 17.73 -10.96 12.87
N PRO A 59 18.37 -11.82 12.06
CA PRO A 59 18.10 -11.90 10.62
C PRO A 59 16.67 -12.39 10.31
N THR A 60 16.05 -13.10 11.26
CA THR A 60 14.69 -13.63 11.12
C THR A 60 13.62 -12.61 11.50
N ALA A 61 14.00 -11.54 12.22
CA ALA A 61 13.07 -10.62 12.89
C ALA A 61 12.02 -11.38 13.74
N GLY A 62 12.44 -12.43 14.43
CA GLY A 62 11.57 -13.46 15.07
C GLY A 62 10.53 -12.86 16.00
N ASP A 63 10.90 -11.89 16.86
CA ASP A 63 9.95 -11.25 17.77
C ASP A 63 8.84 -10.50 17.00
N LEU A 64 9.17 -9.84 15.89
CA LEU A 64 8.19 -9.15 15.06
C LEU A 64 7.31 -10.14 14.29
N VAL A 65 7.89 -11.19 13.70
CA VAL A 65 7.15 -12.27 13.04
C VAL A 65 6.16 -12.90 14.02
N HIS A 66 6.60 -13.24 15.23
CA HIS A 66 5.74 -13.80 16.27
C HIS A 66 4.59 -12.86 16.66
N SER A 67 4.89 -11.55 16.86
CA SER A 67 3.87 -10.57 17.23
C SER A 67 2.81 -10.39 16.12
N ILE A 68 3.22 -10.40 14.84
CA ILE A 68 2.32 -10.33 13.71
C ILE A 68 1.47 -11.63 13.65
N ALA A 69 2.10 -12.80 13.72
CA ALA A 69 1.40 -14.07 13.69
C ALA A 69 0.35 -14.18 14.81
N ALA A 70 0.73 -13.83 16.04
CA ALA A 70 -0.18 -13.84 17.20
C ALA A 70 -1.37 -12.90 17.03
N PHE A 71 -1.15 -11.68 16.47
CA PHE A 71 -2.21 -10.70 16.23
C PHE A 71 -3.28 -11.22 15.25
N TYR A 72 -2.86 -11.91 14.20
CA TYR A 72 -3.74 -12.46 13.16
C TYR A 72 -4.19 -13.90 13.41
N GLY A 73 -3.73 -14.55 14.48
CA GLY A 73 -4.07 -15.95 14.82
C GLY A 73 -3.40 -16.95 13.89
N LEU A 74 -2.23 -16.64 13.36
CA LEU A 74 -1.43 -17.46 12.45
C LEU A 74 -0.25 -18.11 13.17
N LYS A 75 0.47 -18.98 12.46
CA LYS A 75 1.77 -19.48 12.88
C LYS A 75 2.89 -18.62 12.33
N ASP A 76 4.05 -18.64 12.98
CA ASP A 76 5.22 -17.85 12.58
C ASP A 76 5.71 -18.20 11.16
N ASP A 77 5.58 -19.46 10.75
CA ASP A 77 5.96 -19.96 9.43
C ASP A 77 4.99 -19.54 8.30
N GLN A 78 3.88 -18.88 8.63
CA GLN A 78 2.94 -18.28 7.68
C GLN A 78 3.19 -16.78 7.47
N VAL A 79 4.23 -16.19 8.10
CA VAL A 79 4.52 -14.75 8.08
C VAL A 79 5.92 -14.48 7.54
N PHE A 80 6.01 -13.61 6.54
CA PHE A 80 7.26 -13.05 6.01
C PHE A 80 7.34 -11.57 6.36
N THR A 81 8.52 -11.05 6.68
CA THR A 81 8.75 -9.61 6.98
C THR A 81 9.83 -9.02 6.09
N GLY A 82 9.65 -7.75 5.70
CA GLY A 82 10.59 -6.98 4.88
C GLY A 82 10.56 -5.48 5.19
N VAL A 83 11.42 -4.72 4.53
CA VAL A 83 11.64 -3.28 4.76
C VAL A 83 10.57 -2.45 4.03
N GLY A 84 9.34 -2.52 4.50
CA GLY A 84 8.14 -1.98 3.88
C GLY A 84 7.51 -2.96 2.88
N SER A 85 6.23 -2.73 2.53
CA SER A 85 5.55 -3.56 1.52
C SER A 85 6.23 -3.49 0.15
N ASP A 86 6.94 -2.42 -0.17
CA ASP A 86 7.71 -2.32 -1.41
C ASP A 86 8.80 -3.40 -1.49
N ASP A 87 9.54 -3.62 -0.40
CA ASP A 87 10.56 -4.67 -0.33
C ASP A 87 9.90 -6.06 -0.37
N VAL A 88 8.81 -6.27 0.38
CA VAL A 88 8.05 -7.53 0.37
C VAL A 88 7.56 -7.87 -1.03
N LEU A 89 6.92 -6.91 -1.72
CA LEU A 89 6.43 -7.09 -3.08
C LEU A 89 7.57 -7.33 -4.08
N ALA A 90 8.68 -6.58 -3.99
CA ALA A 90 9.85 -6.80 -4.82
C ALA A 90 10.43 -8.21 -4.62
N MET A 91 10.48 -8.71 -3.37
CA MET A 91 10.87 -10.09 -3.07
C MET A 91 9.88 -11.10 -3.67
N CYS A 92 8.56 -10.82 -3.61
CA CYS A 92 7.56 -11.66 -4.26
C CYS A 92 7.77 -11.72 -5.78
N PHE A 93 7.99 -10.58 -6.44
CA PHE A 93 8.28 -10.55 -7.88
C PHE A 93 9.54 -11.35 -8.23
N LEU A 94 10.61 -11.17 -7.47
CA LEU A 94 11.87 -11.89 -7.66
C LEU A 94 11.73 -13.40 -7.43
N THR A 95 10.89 -13.81 -6.48
CA THR A 95 10.74 -15.21 -6.08
C THR A 95 9.81 -15.98 -7.02
N PHE A 96 8.66 -15.41 -7.38
CA PHE A 96 7.57 -16.17 -7.97
C PHE A 96 7.31 -15.89 -9.46
N PHE A 97 7.74 -14.75 -10.00
CA PHE A 97 7.41 -14.35 -11.36
C PHE A 97 8.57 -14.59 -12.33
N ASN A 98 8.97 -15.86 -12.47
CA ASN A 98 10.15 -16.28 -13.24
C ASN A 98 9.81 -17.06 -14.53
N SER A 99 8.55 -17.05 -14.96
CA SER A 99 8.14 -17.74 -16.19
C SER A 99 8.21 -16.80 -17.42
N GLU A 100 8.16 -17.38 -18.62
CA GLU A 100 8.04 -16.63 -19.88
C GLU A 100 6.62 -16.08 -20.11
N LYS A 101 5.62 -16.49 -19.28
CA LYS A 101 4.25 -16.03 -19.38
C LYS A 101 4.11 -14.66 -18.70
N PRO A 102 3.28 -13.74 -19.26
CA PRO A 102 3.10 -12.43 -18.66
C PRO A 102 2.38 -12.53 -17.31
N ILE A 103 2.84 -11.73 -16.33
CA ILE A 103 2.05 -11.50 -15.13
C ILE A 103 0.94 -10.49 -15.41
N LEU A 104 -0.13 -10.55 -14.63
CA LEU A 104 -1.29 -9.68 -14.79
C LEU A 104 -1.45 -8.74 -13.58
N PHE A 105 -1.66 -7.46 -13.87
CA PHE A 105 -2.04 -6.44 -12.88
C PHE A 105 -2.84 -5.31 -13.54
N PRO A 106 -3.72 -4.58 -12.80
CA PRO A 106 -4.58 -3.56 -13.42
C PRO A 106 -3.80 -2.44 -14.10
N ASP A 107 -4.38 -1.82 -15.14
CA ASP A 107 -3.78 -0.70 -15.87
C ASP A 107 -3.64 0.58 -15.03
N ILE A 108 -4.62 0.81 -14.14
CA ILE A 108 -4.60 1.92 -13.16
C ILE A 108 -4.48 1.32 -11.77
N THR A 109 -3.23 1.24 -11.28
CA THR A 109 -2.90 0.59 -10.01
C THR A 109 -1.64 1.19 -9.40
N TYR A 110 -1.05 0.51 -8.40
CA TYR A 110 0.20 0.90 -7.79
C TYR A 110 1.34 0.88 -8.80
N SER A 111 1.91 2.07 -9.03
CA SER A 111 2.86 2.29 -10.12
C SER A 111 4.28 1.73 -9.90
N PHE A 112 4.48 0.88 -8.91
CA PHE A 112 5.71 0.12 -8.77
C PHE A 112 5.67 -1.25 -9.46
N TYR A 113 4.48 -1.79 -9.77
CA TYR A 113 4.39 -3.12 -10.37
C TYR A 113 5.09 -3.19 -11.74
N ASP A 114 4.85 -2.23 -12.61
CA ASP A 114 5.55 -2.12 -13.89
C ASP A 114 7.05 -1.82 -13.71
N VAL A 115 7.44 -1.01 -12.73
CA VAL A 115 8.85 -0.73 -12.42
C VAL A 115 9.60 -1.99 -12.01
N TRP A 116 9.03 -2.84 -11.13
CA TRP A 116 9.65 -4.12 -10.76
C TRP A 116 9.66 -5.11 -11.91
N ALA A 117 8.57 -5.20 -12.69
CA ALA A 117 8.50 -6.07 -13.85
C ALA A 117 9.59 -5.70 -14.87
N ASP A 118 9.77 -4.41 -15.19
CA ASP A 118 10.82 -3.92 -16.08
C ASP A 118 12.23 -4.17 -15.51
N LEU A 119 12.43 -3.88 -14.21
CA LEU A 119 13.70 -4.10 -13.52
C LEU A 119 14.13 -5.56 -13.57
N LEU A 120 13.20 -6.48 -13.35
CA LEU A 120 13.45 -7.93 -13.31
C LEU A 120 13.28 -8.60 -14.67
N ARG A 121 12.82 -7.86 -15.71
CA ARG A 121 12.53 -8.36 -17.07
C ARG A 121 11.43 -9.42 -17.09
N ILE A 122 10.42 -9.22 -16.27
CA ILE A 122 9.24 -10.05 -16.20
C ILE A 122 8.24 -9.53 -17.26
N PRO A 123 7.75 -10.36 -18.19
CA PRO A 123 6.71 -9.93 -19.11
C PRO A 123 5.42 -9.67 -18.35
N TYR A 124 4.64 -8.65 -18.76
CA TYR A 124 3.38 -8.31 -18.10
C TYR A 124 2.33 -7.81 -19.07
N GLU A 125 1.08 -7.98 -18.68
CA GLU A 125 -0.09 -7.38 -19.31
C GLU A 125 -0.93 -6.67 -18.25
N ARG A 126 -1.63 -5.62 -18.68
CA ARG A 126 -2.42 -4.77 -17.79
C ARG A 126 -3.90 -4.81 -18.19
N PRO A 127 -4.71 -5.72 -17.63
CA PRO A 127 -6.15 -5.70 -17.78
C PRO A 127 -6.73 -4.33 -17.41
N VAL A 128 -7.63 -3.82 -18.27
CA VAL A 128 -8.19 -2.47 -18.13
C VAL A 128 -9.29 -2.49 -17.08
N LEU A 129 -9.25 -1.58 -16.10
CA LEU A 129 -10.37 -1.35 -15.19
C LEU A 129 -11.60 -0.88 -15.96
N ASP A 130 -12.80 -1.18 -15.48
CA ASP A 130 -14.03 -0.66 -16.05
C ASP A 130 -14.14 0.87 -15.90
N GLU A 131 -15.25 1.45 -16.34
CA GLU A 131 -15.48 2.90 -16.28
C GLU A 131 -15.62 3.42 -14.84
N GLU A 132 -15.98 2.55 -13.90
CA GLU A 132 -16.09 2.84 -12.47
C GLU A 132 -14.84 2.43 -11.67
N PHE A 133 -13.76 2.07 -12.36
CA PHE A 133 -12.48 1.64 -11.79
C PHE A 133 -12.51 0.31 -11.04
N HIS A 134 -13.46 -0.58 -11.32
CA HIS A 134 -13.44 -1.94 -10.78
C HIS A 134 -12.53 -2.85 -11.60
N ILE A 135 -11.90 -3.79 -10.91
CA ILE A 135 -11.19 -4.90 -11.54
C ILE A 135 -12.26 -5.90 -12.05
N ARG A 136 -12.19 -6.26 -13.32
CA ARG A 136 -13.04 -7.30 -13.90
C ARG A 136 -12.37 -8.65 -13.73
N LYS A 137 -12.88 -9.48 -12.84
CA LYS A 137 -12.25 -10.78 -12.47
C LYS A 137 -12.06 -11.71 -13.69
N GLU A 138 -12.95 -11.64 -14.67
CA GLU A 138 -12.91 -12.48 -15.88
C GLU A 138 -11.65 -12.24 -16.72
N ASP A 139 -11.08 -11.04 -16.68
CA ASP A 139 -9.85 -10.69 -17.40
C ASP A 139 -8.62 -11.41 -16.83
N TYR A 140 -8.75 -12.00 -15.64
CA TYR A 140 -7.72 -12.77 -14.94
C TYR A 140 -7.91 -14.29 -15.06
N PHE A 141 -8.99 -14.77 -15.72
CA PHE A 141 -9.27 -16.21 -15.91
C PHE A 141 -8.58 -16.74 -17.18
N ARG A 142 -7.30 -16.53 -17.30
CA ARG A 142 -6.50 -16.93 -18.45
C ARG A 142 -5.09 -17.34 -18.04
N GLU A 143 -4.41 -18.04 -18.92
CA GLU A 143 -3.02 -18.43 -18.70
C GLU A 143 -2.14 -17.21 -18.43
N ASN A 144 -1.33 -17.26 -17.38
CA ASN A 144 -0.48 -16.16 -16.92
C ASN A 144 0.74 -16.66 -16.14
N GLY A 145 1.69 -15.77 -15.90
CA GLY A 145 2.90 -16.03 -15.11
C GLY A 145 2.78 -15.65 -13.64
N GLY A 146 1.62 -15.14 -13.22
CA GLY A 146 1.32 -14.67 -11.89
C GLY A 146 0.35 -13.49 -11.92
N ILE A 147 -0.28 -13.20 -10.81
CA ILE A 147 -1.26 -12.11 -10.68
C ILE A 147 -0.90 -11.28 -9.46
N VAL A 148 -0.99 -9.94 -9.59
CA VAL A 148 -0.88 -9.03 -8.45
C VAL A 148 -1.87 -7.87 -8.60
N PHE A 149 -2.62 -7.56 -7.55
CA PHE A 149 -3.49 -6.39 -7.50
C PHE A 149 -3.68 -5.90 -6.08
N PRO A 150 -3.85 -4.57 -5.87
CA PRO A 150 -4.18 -4.02 -4.56
C PRO A 150 -5.66 -4.20 -4.25
N ASN A 151 -5.98 -4.47 -2.98
CA ASN A 151 -7.34 -4.45 -2.48
C ASN A 151 -7.42 -3.82 -1.07
N PRO A 152 -7.99 -2.60 -0.95
CA PRO A 152 -8.51 -1.70 -2.00
C PRO A 152 -7.46 -1.21 -2.98
N ASN A 153 -7.87 -0.99 -4.25
CA ASN A 153 -6.96 -0.51 -5.28
C ASN A 153 -6.47 0.92 -5.01
N ALA A 154 -5.23 1.20 -5.34
CA ALA A 154 -4.67 2.55 -5.33
C ALA A 154 -4.25 2.94 -6.77
N PRO A 155 -4.69 4.12 -7.30
CA PRO A 155 -5.16 5.29 -6.56
C PRO A 155 -6.68 5.39 -6.37
N THR A 156 -7.49 4.43 -6.81
CA THR A 156 -8.94 4.56 -6.91
C THR A 156 -9.70 4.41 -5.58
N GLY A 157 -9.15 3.64 -4.64
CA GLY A 157 -9.78 3.32 -3.35
C GLY A 157 -10.87 2.26 -3.43
N VAL A 158 -11.12 1.70 -4.62
CA VAL A 158 -12.18 0.72 -4.87
C VAL A 158 -11.79 -0.64 -4.33
N GLU A 159 -12.71 -1.28 -3.63
CA GLU A 159 -12.59 -2.64 -3.10
C GLU A 159 -13.18 -3.65 -4.10
N MET A 160 -12.46 -4.76 -4.31
CA MET A 160 -13.01 -5.97 -4.92
C MET A 160 -13.61 -6.85 -3.82
N PRO A 161 -14.85 -7.37 -4.00
CA PRO A 161 -15.44 -8.31 -3.04
C PRO A 161 -14.59 -9.56 -2.82
N LEU A 162 -14.50 -10.04 -1.57
CA LEU A 162 -13.70 -11.21 -1.22
C LEU A 162 -14.07 -12.45 -2.06
N SER A 163 -15.34 -12.64 -2.40
CA SER A 163 -15.80 -13.74 -3.26
C SER A 163 -15.22 -13.67 -4.67
N GLU A 164 -14.98 -12.48 -5.21
CA GLU A 164 -14.37 -12.31 -6.53
C GLU A 164 -12.86 -12.52 -6.49
N ILE A 165 -12.20 -12.10 -5.40
CA ILE A 165 -10.80 -12.45 -5.14
C ILE A 165 -10.65 -13.97 -5.07
N GLU A 166 -11.53 -14.65 -4.34
CA GLU A 166 -11.53 -16.10 -4.22
C GLU A 166 -11.70 -16.79 -5.59
N GLU A 167 -12.57 -16.27 -6.47
CA GLU A 167 -12.71 -16.80 -7.82
C GLU A 167 -11.43 -16.66 -8.65
N ILE A 168 -10.74 -15.51 -8.55
CA ILE A 168 -9.46 -15.31 -9.24
C ILE A 168 -8.43 -16.34 -8.76
N VAL A 169 -8.29 -16.51 -7.45
CA VAL A 169 -7.33 -17.47 -6.87
C VAL A 169 -7.66 -18.90 -7.31
N ALA A 170 -8.93 -19.31 -7.20
CA ALA A 170 -9.40 -20.66 -7.54
C ALA A 170 -9.25 -20.99 -9.03
N LYS A 171 -9.38 -20.00 -9.92
CA LYS A 171 -9.24 -20.16 -11.38
C LYS A 171 -7.81 -20.17 -11.89
N ASN A 172 -6.84 -19.83 -11.03
CA ASN A 172 -5.42 -19.74 -11.35
C ASN A 172 -4.55 -20.68 -10.48
N PRO A 173 -4.84 -21.98 -10.38
CA PRO A 173 -4.14 -22.87 -9.45
C PRO A 173 -2.66 -23.09 -9.79
N GLU A 174 -2.24 -22.77 -11.02
CA GLU A 174 -0.85 -22.89 -11.48
C GLU A 174 -0.05 -21.56 -11.38
N SER A 175 -0.68 -20.51 -10.89
CA SER A 175 -0.07 -19.18 -10.78
C SER A 175 -0.18 -18.64 -9.36
N ILE A 176 0.87 -17.96 -8.89
CA ILE A 176 0.80 -17.24 -7.61
C ILE A 176 -0.06 -15.99 -7.78
N VAL A 177 -1.00 -15.80 -6.87
CA VAL A 177 -1.84 -14.60 -6.77
C VAL A 177 -1.40 -13.81 -5.53
N ILE A 178 -1.08 -12.53 -5.72
CA ILE A 178 -0.68 -11.61 -4.66
C ILE A 178 -1.78 -10.56 -4.51
N VAL A 179 -2.36 -10.47 -3.31
CA VAL A 179 -3.30 -9.41 -2.94
C VAL A 179 -2.55 -8.40 -2.07
N ASP A 180 -2.35 -7.19 -2.59
CA ASP A 180 -1.69 -6.09 -1.87
C ASP A 180 -2.74 -5.34 -1.05
N GLU A 181 -2.74 -5.57 0.24
CA GLU A 181 -3.69 -5.04 1.21
C GLU A 181 -3.15 -3.84 2.01
N ALA A 182 -2.37 -2.97 1.38
CA ALA A 182 -1.80 -1.81 2.06
C ALA A 182 -2.84 -0.90 2.73
N TYR A 183 -4.12 -0.99 2.35
CA TYR A 183 -5.20 -0.13 2.84
C TYR A 183 -6.38 -0.90 3.46
N VAL A 184 -6.28 -2.21 3.62
CA VAL A 184 -7.39 -3.07 4.06
C VAL A 184 -8.00 -2.67 5.40
N ASP A 185 -7.19 -2.18 6.33
CA ASP A 185 -7.60 -1.81 7.69
C ASP A 185 -8.60 -0.64 7.75
N PHE A 186 -8.83 0.04 6.63
CA PHE A 186 -9.78 1.17 6.56
C PHE A 186 -11.18 0.76 6.13
N GLY A 187 -11.56 -0.50 6.35
CA GLY A 187 -12.92 -1.01 6.20
C GLY A 187 -13.16 -1.91 5.00
N ALA A 188 -12.11 -2.44 4.38
CA ALA A 188 -12.20 -3.48 3.37
C ALA A 188 -12.13 -4.89 3.99
N ALA A 189 -12.59 -5.88 3.24
CA ALA A 189 -12.48 -7.29 3.62
C ALA A 189 -11.11 -7.86 3.22
N SER A 190 -10.39 -8.44 4.18
CA SER A 190 -9.10 -9.08 3.91
C SER A 190 -9.25 -10.45 3.25
N ALA A 191 -8.36 -10.75 2.31
CA ALA A 191 -8.19 -12.09 1.72
C ALA A 191 -7.43 -13.05 2.64
N LEU A 192 -6.96 -12.61 3.80
CA LEU A 192 -6.22 -13.43 4.76
C LEU A 192 -6.88 -14.79 5.07
N PRO A 193 -8.20 -14.90 5.30
CA PRO A 193 -8.83 -16.19 5.57
C PRO A 193 -8.69 -17.21 4.43
N LEU A 194 -8.40 -16.78 3.21
CA LEU A 194 -8.26 -17.65 2.05
C LEU A 194 -6.91 -18.39 1.99
N ILE A 195 -5.87 -17.95 2.72
CA ILE A 195 -4.56 -18.63 2.72
C ILE A 195 -4.61 -20.06 3.29
N GLU A 196 -5.61 -20.35 4.13
CA GLU A 196 -5.84 -21.70 4.65
C GLU A 196 -6.46 -22.66 3.60
N LYS A 197 -7.06 -22.08 2.55
CA LYS A 197 -7.77 -22.82 1.50
C LYS A 197 -6.96 -22.92 0.21
N TYR A 198 -6.08 -21.96 -0.06
CA TYR A 198 -5.37 -21.85 -1.33
C TYR A 198 -3.86 -21.73 -1.13
N ASP A 199 -3.13 -22.69 -1.64
CA ASP A 199 -1.66 -22.75 -1.51
C ASP A 199 -0.94 -21.72 -2.41
N ASN A 200 -1.64 -21.13 -3.38
CA ASN A 200 -1.11 -20.19 -4.36
C ASN A 200 -1.42 -18.70 -4.04
N LEU A 201 -1.87 -18.39 -2.82
CA LEU A 201 -2.23 -17.05 -2.40
C LEU A 201 -1.19 -16.46 -1.44
N LEU A 202 -0.77 -15.21 -1.72
CA LEU A 202 -0.05 -14.34 -0.80
C LEU A 202 -0.86 -13.07 -0.54
N VAL A 203 -0.92 -12.66 0.72
CA VAL A 203 -1.54 -11.40 1.16
C VAL A 203 -0.46 -10.50 1.73
N VAL A 204 -0.27 -9.30 1.17
CA VAL A 204 0.77 -8.36 1.57
C VAL A 204 0.17 -7.17 2.30
N GLN A 205 0.70 -6.82 3.46
CA GLN A 205 0.25 -5.69 4.27
C GLN A 205 1.43 -4.82 4.73
N THR A 206 1.15 -3.68 5.37
CA THR A 206 2.17 -2.71 5.77
C THR A 206 1.82 -1.98 7.06
N PHE A 207 2.83 -1.60 7.83
CA PHE A 207 2.68 -0.67 8.96
C PHE A 207 2.64 0.80 8.54
N SER A 208 2.91 1.10 7.27
CA SER A 208 3.06 2.47 6.78
C SER A 208 1.77 3.30 6.83
N LYS A 209 0.60 2.66 6.85
CA LYS A 209 -0.70 3.31 6.73
C LYS A 209 -1.47 3.28 8.05
N SER A 210 -2.09 2.19 8.38
CA SER A 210 -2.95 2.05 9.55
C SER A 210 -2.21 2.15 10.88
N ARG A 211 -0.94 1.73 10.93
CA ARG A 211 -0.13 1.73 12.16
C ARG A 211 0.80 2.93 12.33
N SER A 212 0.67 3.96 11.47
CA SER A 212 1.42 5.23 11.58
C SER A 212 2.95 5.08 11.55
N LEU A 213 3.48 4.02 10.96
CA LEU A 213 4.90 3.68 10.96
C LEU A 213 5.55 3.72 9.56
N ALA A 214 5.09 4.63 8.68
CA ALA A 214 5.67 4.80 7.36
C ALA A 214 7.20 5.02 7.40
N GLY A 215 7.69 5.76 8.38
CA GLY A 215 9.11 6.05 8.59
C GLY A 215 9.93 4.84 9.10
N MET A 216 9.29 3.84 9.71
CA MET A 216 9.96 2.64 10.24
C MET A 216 10.15 1.54 9.20
N ARG A 217 9.50 1.67 8.02
CA ARG A 217 9.67 0.73 6.92
C ARG A 217 9.39 -0.73 7.32
N ILE A 218 8.17 -1.06 7.72
CA ILE A 218 7.74 -2.43 8.02
C ILE A 218 6.66 -2.85 7.04
N GLY A 219 6.90 -3.93 6.32
CA GLY A 219 5.93 -4.66 5.50
C GLY A 219 5.97 -6.14 5.83
N TYR A 220 4.90 -6.84 5.51
CA TYR A 220 4.81 -8.27 5.76
C TYR A 220 3.90 -8.95 4.75
N ALA A 221 4.10 -10.26 4.57
CA ALA A 221 3.22 -11.10 3.76
C ALA A 221 2.75 -12.30 4.57
N PHE A 222 1.55 -12.76 4.23
CA PHE A 222 0.96 -14.00 4.74
C PHE A 222 0.79 -15.00 3.60
N GLY A 223 0.98 -16.27 3.88
CA GLY A 223 0.77 -17.32 2.90
C GLY A 223 0.98 -18.72 3.49
N ASN A 224 0.86 -19.70 2.64
CA ASN A 224 1.24 -21.07 2.95
C ASN A 224 2.71 -21.12 3.41
N PRO A 225 3.08 -21.94 4.42
CA PRO A 225 4.46 -22.06 4.92
C PRO A 225 5.50 -22.34 3.84
N GLU A 226 5.14 -23.05 2.78
CA GLU A 226 6.06 -23.32 1.67
C GLU A 226 6.38 -22.06 0.88
N LEU A 227 5.38 -21.20 0.60
CA LEU A 227 5.60 -19.90 -0.06
C LEU A 227 6.45 -18.97 0.80
N ILE A 228 6.18 -18.93 2.11
CA ILE A 228 6.96 -18.12 3.06
C ILE A 228 8.41 -18.59 3.12
N LYS A 229 8.63 -19.92 3.06
CA LYS A 229 9.98 -20.49 2.97
C LYS A 229 10.72 -20.02 1.73
N TYR A 230 10.10 -20.05 0.55
CA TYR A 230 10.74 -19.59 -0.68
C TYR A 230 11.08 -18.08 -0.64
N LEU A 231 10.21 -17.24 -0.07
CA LEU A 231 10.51 -15.83 0.16
C LEU A 231 11.73 -15.64 1.06
N ASN A 232 11.83 -16.41 2.15
CA ASN A 232 12.98 -16.37 3.05
C ASN A 232 14.26 -16.87 2.37
N ASP A 233 14.20 -17.93 1.56
CA ASP A 233 15.36 -18.44 0.81
C ASP A 233 15.93 -17.36 -0.12
N VAL A 234 15.06 -16.59 -0.82
CA VAL A 234 15.47 -15.49 -1.69
C VAL A 234 15.98 -14.29 -0.87
N LYS A 235 15.27 -13.90 0.19
CA LYS A 235 15.69 -12.82 1.10
C LYS A 235 17.11 -13.07 1.62
N TYR A 236 17.38 -14.26 2.17
CA TYR A 236 18.70 -14.61 2.70
C TYR A 236 19.79 -14.70 1.63
N SER A 237 19.41 -14.94 0.39
CA SER A 237 20.32 -14.93 -0.74
C SER A 237 20.59 -13.52 -1.29
N PHE A 238 19.71 -12.57 -1.03
CA PHE A 238 19.79 -11.19 -1.50
C PHE A 238 20.33 -10.21 -0.43
N ASN A 239 19.68 -10.16 0.74
CA ASN A 239 20.09 -9.36 1.91
C ASN A 239 19.52 -9.97 3.20
N SER A 240 20.36 -10.65 3.97
CA SER A 240 19.92 -11.41 5.13
C SER A 240 19.59 -10.57 6.38
N TYR A 241 20.14 -9.35 6.52
CA TYR A 241 19.96 -8.49 7.70
C TYR A 241 19.21 -7.20 7.35
N THR A 242 18.02 -7.34 6.77
CA THR A 242 17.28 -6.19 6.23
C THR A 242 16.65 -5.29 7.28
N MET A 243 16.21 -5.84 8.42
CA MET A 243 15.49 -5.10 9.46
C MET A 243 16.39 -4.81 10.66
N ASP A 244 16.47 -3.54 11.07
CA ASP A 244 17.24 -3.14 12.22
C ASP A 244 16.48 -3.35 13.55
N ARG A 245 17.22 -3.29 14.69
CA ARG A 245 16.65 -3.50 16.03
C ARG A 245 15.58 -2.49 16.39
N THR A 246 15.74 -1.24 15.93
CA THR A 246 14.80 -0.15 16.18
C THR A 246 13.47 -0.43 15.53
N THR A 247 13.53 -0.85 14.27
CA THR A 247 12.37 -1.23 13.47
C THR A 247 11.63 -2.42 14.08
N ILE A 248 12.36 -3.47 14.48
CA ILE A 248 11.78 -4.67 15.11
C ILE A 248 11.06 -4.27 16.41
N ALA A 249 11.73 -3.53 17.31
CA ALA A 249 11.17 -3.12 18.59
C ALA A 249 9.92 -2.22 18.43
N ALA A 250 9.95 -1.28 17.48
CA ALA A 250 8.82 -0.42 17.17
C ALA A 250 7.63 -1.21 16.61
N GLY A 251 7.91 -2.19 15.74
CA GLY A 251 6.90 -3.07 15.17
C GLY A 251 6.20 -3.92 16.22
N VAL A 252 6.94 -4.59 17.09
CA VAL A 252 6.41 -5.37 18.22
C VAL A 252 5.50 -4.51 19.08
N ALA A 253 5.98 -3.34 19.54
CA ALA A 253 5.21 -2.44 20.39
C ALA A 253 3.92 -1.93 19.70
N SER A 254 3.95 -1.75 18.38
CA SER A 254 2.76 -1.38 17.61
C SER A 254 1.73 -2.50 17.50
N MET A 255 2.17 -3.77 17.41
CA MET A 255 1.27 -4.92 17.37
C MET A 255 0.56 -5.17 18.70
N GLU A 256 1.23 -4.89 19.83
CA GLU A 256 0.70 -5.09 21.17
C GLU A 256 -0.46 -4.13 21.52
N ASP A 257 -0.52 -2.93 20.90
CA ASP A 257 -1.57 -1.93 21.18
C ASP A 257 -2.71 -1.99 20.17
N LYS A 258 -3.46 -3.09 20.22
CA LYS A 258 -4.61 -3.32 19.34
C LYS A 258 -5.70 -2.24 19.50
N ALA A 259 -5.95 -1.81 20.73
CA ALA A 259 -7.02 -0.85 21.00
C ALA A 259 -6.74 0.52 20.36
N TYR A 260 -5.50 1.01 20.45
CA TYR A 260 -5.09 2.25 19.81
C TYR A 260 -5.13 2.17 18.28
N PHE A 261 -4.68 1.04 17.74
CA PHE A 261 -4.74 0.78 16.30
C PHE A 261 -6.20 0.85 15.78
N GLU A 262 -7.12 0.13 16.44
CA GLU A 262 -8.53 0.12 16.06
C GLU A 262 -9.18 1.52 16.21
N GLU A 263 -8.85 2.26 17.27
CA GLU A 263 -9.31 3.63 17.48
C GLU A 263 -8.88 4.56 16.33
N CYS A 264 -7.60 4.52 15.93
CA CYS A 264 -7.09 5.34 14.84
C CYS A 264 -7.76 4.99 13.49
N CYS A 265 -7.94 3.70 13.19
CA CYS A 265 -8.65 3.27 11.99
C CYS A 265 -10.09 3.77 11.97
N HIS A 266 -10.83 3.64 13.09
CA HIS A 266 -12.20 4.13 13.20
C HIS A 266 -12.30 5.66 13.02
N LYS A 267 -11.38 6.43 13.59
CA LYS A 267 -11.32 7.89 13.38
C LYS A 267 -11.14 8.23 11.90
N ILE A 268 -10.20 7.60 11.23
CA ILE A 268 -9.93 7.85 9.80
C ILE A 268 -11.15 7.47 8.95
N ILE A 269 -11.82 6.36 9.25
CA ILE A 269 -13.04 5.94 8.57
C ILE A 269 -14.15 6.98 8.77
N ALA A 270 -14.38 7.42 10.01
CA ALA A 270 -15.41 8.42 10.32
C ALA A 270 -15.13 9.75 9.60
N THR A 271 -13.89 10.24 9.64
CA THR A 271 -13.48 11.47 8.95
C THR A 271 -13.61 11.32 7.43
N ARG A 272 -13.29 10.15 6.87
CA ARG A 272 -13.50 9.85 5.45
C ARG A 272 -14.96 9.96 5.05
N GLU A 273 -15.86 9.32 5.81
CA GLU A 273 -17.29 9.33 5.49
C GLU A 273 -17.89 10.75 5.62
N TRP A 274 -17.47 11.51 6.62
CA TRP A 274 -17.82 12.93 6.71
C TRP A 274 -17.31 13.71 5.49
N THR A 275 -16.04 13.56 5.14
CA THR A 275 -15.43 14.24 3.98
C THR A 275 -16.15 13.89 2.69
N LYS A 276 -16.49 12.62 2.46
CA LYS A 276 -17.28 12.18 1.30
C LYS A 276 -18.62 12.90 1.21
N ALA A 277 -19.32 13.06 2.36
CA ALA A 277 -20.58 13.77 2.41
C ALA A 277 -20.43 15.26 2.05
N GLU A 278 -19.41 15.93 2.55
CA GLU A 278 -19.15 17.34 2.24
C GLU A 278 -18.71 17.54 0.77
N LEU A 279 -17.82 16.70 0.25
CA LEU A 279 -17.39 16.77 -1.15
C LEU A 279 -18.58 16.57 -2.13
N ARG A 280 -19.52 15.67 -1.82
CA ARG A 280 -20.73 15.51 -2.65
C ARG A 280 -21.59 16.78 -2.69
N LYS A 281 -21.73 17.51 -1.57
CA LYS A 281 -22.45 18.79 -1.54
C LYS A 281 -21.78 19.87 -2.42
N LEU A 282 -20.46 19.76 -2.60
CA LEU A 282 -19.67 20.64 -3.44
C LEU A 282 -19.61 20.19 -4.91
N GLY A 283 -20.32 19.14 -5.32
CA GLY A 283 -20.36 18.67 -6.71
C GLY A 283 -19.24 17.70 -7.11
N PHE A 284 -18.49 17.16 -6.15
CA PHE A 284 -17.52 16.11 -6.45
C PHE A 284 -18.17 14.76 -6.63
N SER A 285 -17.63 14.00 -7.58
CA SER A 285 -17.94 12.60 -7.83
C SER A 285 -16.73 11.72 -7.50
N PHE A 286 -16.97 10.54 -6.97
CA PHE A 286 -15.94 9.54 -6.60
C PHE A 286 -16.60 8.18 -6.34
N GLN A 287 -15.84 7.10 -6.52
CA GLN A 287 -16.25 5.76 -6.11
C GLN A 287 -16.17 5.60 -4.57
N ASP A 288 -16.90 4.62 -4.03
CA ASP A 288 -16.92 4.36 -2.60
C ASP A 288 -15.57 3.83 -2.11
N SER A 289 -14.74 4.72 -1.57
CA SER A 289 -13.41 4.36 -1.09
C SER A 289 -13.48 3.55 0.21
N ARG A 290 -12.69 2.46 0.25
CA ARG A 290 -12.41 1.64 1.43
C ARG A 290 -10.97 1.78 1.92
N SER A 291 -10.31 2.88 1.53
CA SER A 291 -8.92 3.21 1.92
C SER A 291 -8.87 4.46 2.82
N ASN A 292 -7.66 4.93 3.15
CA ASN A 292 -7.48 6.20 3.86
C ASN A 292 -7.36 7.41 2.91
N PHE A 293 -7.98 7.34 1.74
CA PHE A 293 -8.02 8.44 0.77
C PHE A 293 -9.31 8.40 -0.05
N ILE A 294 -9.63 9.49 -0.72
CA ILE A 294 -10.72 9.62 -1.69
C ILE A 294 -10.10 9.95 -3.04
N PHE A 295 -10.60 9.33 -4.12
CA PHE A 295 -10.19 9.60 -5.49
C PHE A 295 -11.33 10.34 -6.20
N ALA A 296 -11.27 11.69 -6.21
CA ALA A 296 -12.39 12.55 -6.54
C ALA A 296 -12.14 13.35 -7.82
N THR A 297 -13.21 13.57 -8.59
CA THR A 297 -13.29 14.48 -9.73
C THR A 297 -14.39 15.49 -9.52
N HIS A 298 -14.32 16.63 -10.20
CA HIS A 298 -15.37 17.67 -10.18
C HIS A 298 -15.76 18.01 -11.62
N GLU A 299 -17.08 18.09 -11.90
CA GLU A 299 -17.61 18.21 -13.25
C GLU A 299 -17.18 19.53 -13.95
N SER A 300 -17.23 20.64 -13.22
CA SER A 300 -17.00 21.99 -13.78
C SER A 300 -15.63 22.58 -13.44
N CYS A 301 -14.82 21.92 -12.63
CA CYS A 301 -13.50 22.41 -12.22
C CYS A 301 -12.42 21.36 -12.46
N PRO A 302 -11.50 21.57 -13.42
CA PRO A 302 -10.45 20.60 -13.75
C PRO A 302 -9.56 20.29 -12.55
N ALA A 303 -9.24 19.01 -12.36
CA ALA A 303 -8.39 18.56 -11.25
C ALA A 303 -7.01 19.21 -11.23
N LYS A 304 -6.44 19.53 -12.39
CA LYS A 304 -5.16 20.24 -12.51
C LYS A 304 -5.23 21.65 -11.93
N GLU A 305 -6.33 22.36 -12.12
CA GLU A 305 -6.53 23.72 -11.59
C GLU A 305 -6.75 23.68 -10.08
N LEU A 306 -7.60 22.76 -9.60
CA LEU A 306 -7.80 22.53 -8.16
C LEU A 306 -6.48 22.15 -7.46
N PHE A 307 -5.69 21.27 -8.07
CA PHE A 307 -4.38 20.89 -7.56
C PHE A 307 -3.45 22.10 -7.38
N ALA A 308 -3.39 22.99 -8.38
CA ALA A 308 -2.57 24.20 -8.31
C ALA A 308 -3.07 25.16 -7.23
N ALA A 309 -4.38 25.39 -7.17
CA ALA A 309 -4.99 26.28 -6.19
C ALA A 309 -4.84 25.79 -4.74
N LEU A 310 -5.00 24.49 -4.49
CA LEU A 310 -4.75 23.87 -3.19
C LEU A 310 -3.30 24.03 -2.75
N ARG A 311 -2.36 23.81 -3.68
CA ARG A 311 -0.93 23.93 -3.41
C ARG A 311 -0.53 25.38 -3.03
N GLU A 312 -1.13 26.40 -3.66
CA GLU A 312 -0.92 27.81 -3.29
C GLU A 312 -1.37 28.12 -1.85
N LYS A 313 -2.26 27.30 -1.28
CA LYS A 313 -2.72 27.39 0.10
C LYS A 313 -2.02 26.40 1.03
N HIS A 314 -0.91 25.81 0.60
CA HIS A 314 -0.16 24.82 1.33
C HIS A 314 -0.98 23.56 1.72
N ILE A 315 -1.99 23.21 0.91
CA ILE A 315 -2.77 21.99 0.99
C ILE A 315 -2.29 21.06 -0.12
N TYR A 316 -1.60 20.01 0.25
CA TYR A 316 -0.96 19.10 -0.69
C TYR A 316 -1.80 17.85 -0.90
N VAL A 317 -2.34 17.67 -2.09
CA VAL A 317 -3.03 16.46 -2.55
C VAL A 317 -2.22 15.78 -3.66
N ARG A 318 -2.66 14.62 -4.17
CA ARG A 318 -1.98 13.96 -5.27
C ARG A 318 -2.76 14.09 -6.58
N TYR A 319 -2.07 14.53 -7.63
CA TYR A 319 -2.56 14.59 -9.00
C TYR A 319 -1.78 13.62 -9.89
N PHE A 320 -2.46 13.02 -10.87
CA PHE A 320 -1.88 12.05 -11.81
C PHE A 320 -2.14 12.50 -13.24
N PRO A 321 -1.13 13.03 -13.97
CA PRO A 321 -1.28 13.44 -15.38
C PRO A 321 -1.22 12.21 -16.32
N LYS A 322 -2.18 11.28 -16.18
CA LYS A 322 -2.28 10.05 -16.97
C LYS A 322 -3.70 9.93 -17.51
N ASP A 323 -3.82 9.36 -18.71
CA ASP A 323 -5.12 9.08 -19.34
C ASP A 323 -6.09 8.40 -18.38
N ARG A 324 -7.37 8.72 -18.49
CA ARG A 324 -8.50 8.26 -17.67
C ARG A 324 -8.51 8.79 -16.24
N ILE A 325 -7.39 9.28 -15.69
CA ILE A 325 -7.29 9.76 -14.30
C ILE A 325 -6.75 11.18 -14.16
N ASP A 326 -6.48 11.86 -15.26
CA ASP A 326 -5.96 13.24 -15.30
C ASP A 326 -6.97 14.30 -14.85
N ASN A 327 -8.25 13.92 -14.67
CA ASN A 327 -9.26 14.78 -14.04
C ASN A 327 -9.65 14.33 -12.63
N HIS A 328 -8.76 13.63 -11.93
CA HIS A 328 -8.99 13.18 -10.56
C HIS A 328 -7.89 13.68 -9.62
N LEU A 329 -8.27 13.93 -8.37
CA LEU A 329 -7.35 14.15 -7.25
C LEU A 329 -7.47 12.99 -6.25
N ARG A 330 -6.35 12.45 -5.81
CA ARG A 330 -6.33 11.56 -4.65
C ARG A 330 -6.06 12.40 -3.41
N ILE A 331 -7.03 12.41 -2.51
CA ILE A 331 -7.05 13.21 -1.29
C ILE A 331 -6.91 12.26 -0.10
N THR A 332 -5.76 12.26 0.55
CA THR A 332 -5.56 11.50 1.81
C THR A 332 -6.45 12.04 2.91
N ILE A 333 -6.96 11.18 3.77
CA ILE A 333 -7.73 11.59 4.94
C ILE A 333 -6.77 12.03 6.05
N GLY A 334 -6.82 13.30 6.38
CA GLY A 334 -6.14 13.92 7.50
C GLY A 334 -6.94 13.86 8.80
N THR A 335 -6.59 14.68 9.76
CA THR A 335 -7.39 14.94 10.96
C THR A 335 -8.70 15.64 10.61
N ASP A 336 -9.68 15.63 11.51
CA ASP A 336 -10.95 16.36 11.32
C ASP A 336 -10.72 17.84 11.03
N GLU A 337 -9.74 18.46 11.69
CA GLU A 337 -9.39 19.87 11.47
C GLU A 337 -8.79 20.12 10.09
N GLU A 338 -7.91 19.24 9.62
CA GLU A 338 -7.30 19.35 8.30
C GLU A 338 -8.35 19.18 7.21
N MET A 339 -9.27 18.21 7.38
CA MET A 339 -10.31 17.97 6.39
C MET A 339 -11.37 19.09 6.38
N LYS A 340 -11.68 19.70 7.53
CA LYS A 340 -12.54 20.90 7.58
C LYS A 340 -11.91 22.06 6.81
N LYS A 341 -10.62 22.35 7.00
CA LYS A 341 -9.91 23.39 6.26
C LYS A 341 -9.88 23.14 4.76
N LEU A 342 -9.71 21.87 4.35
CA LEU A 342 -9.82 21.49 2.94
C LEU A 342 -11.21 21.83 2.38
N VAL A 343 -12.27 21.43 3.08
CA VAL A 343 -13.66 21.66 2.64
C VAL A 343 -13.99 23.14 2.62
N GLU A 344 -13.57 23.91 3.61
CA GLU A 344 -13.72 25.39 3.65
C GLU A 344 -13.06 26.03 2.42
N PHE A 345 -11.81 25.67 2.14
CA PHE A 345 -11.11 26.18 0.95
C PHE A 345 -11.85 25.82 -0.35
N LEU A 346 -12.27 24.58 -0.52
CA LEU A 346 -12.99 24.13 -1.72
C LEU A 346 -14.34 24.88 -1.87
N THR A 347 -15.03 25.10 -0.75
CA THR A 347 -16.28 25.87 -0.76
C THR A 347 -16.08 27.31 -1.27
N GLU A 348 -15.06 28.01 -0.76
CA GLU A 348 -14.73 29.36 -1.19
C GLU A 348 -14.25 29.43 -2.65
N TYR A 349 -13.50 28.43 -3.06
CA TYR A 349 -12.91 28.37 -4.41
C TYR A 349 -13.96 28.12 -5.49
N LEU A 350 -14.91 27.21 -5.24
CA LEU A 350 -15.92 26.80 -6.20
C LEU A 350 -17.11 27.78 -6.28
N GLN A 351 -17.24 28.74 -5.35
CA GLN A 351 -18.26 29.79 -5.39
C GLN A 351 -17.83 31.01 -6.22
N LYS A 352 -16.59 31.06 -6.66
CA LYS A 352 -16.04 32.14 -7.53
C LYS A 352 -16.32 31.89 -8.99
#